data_58485b8ff6ffd84c7f169c7608cf4f73
#
_entry.id   58485b8ff6ffd84c7f169c7608cf4f73
#
_cell.length_a   1.000
_cell.length_b   1.000
_cell.length_c   1.000
_cell.angle_alpha   90.00
_cell.angle_beta   90.00
_cell.angle_gamma   90.00
#
_symmetry.space_group_name_H-M   'P 1'
#
loop_
_entity.id
_entity.type
_entity.pdbx_description
1 polymer ?
#
loop_
_entity_poly.entity_id
_entity_poly.type
_entity_poly.pdbx_seq_one_letter_code
_entity_poly.pdbx_strand_id
1 'polypeptide(L)'
;MRPHLACLLAAFLALGADDEGAKPNLNPKLPTASARKPAPPPEFDPDRETEALAFIGRNHPDLATVLGALKPKDPAEYRKAVVELSQVARVLADQEARNPARYAINLDAWKARSRVELLAARLAASPDSAELRDQLRSAIGARVDVEVRRQRFDLQQAELAAKRARENLDRLENHRDSLVESRFRSLQPRKAKKAAAKPKTPTKPTDPSTQPPNPTAEDRR
;
A
#
# COMPACT_ATOMS: atom_id res chain seq x y z
N MET A 1 14.60 1.21 39.03
CA MET A 1 14.73 2.29 38.04
C MET A 1 14.87 1.65 36.65
N ARG A 2 14.07 1.69 35.66
CA ARG A 2 12.85 2.38 35.26
C ARG A 2 12.19 1.58 34.11
N PRO A 3 10.96 1.11 34.17
CA PRO A 3 10.31 0.38 33.06
C PRO A 3 9.66 1.30 32.00
N HIS A 4 9.92 2.61 32.05
CA HIS A 4 9.13 3.58 31.27
C HIS A 4 9.52 3.73 29.78
N LEU A 5 10.68 3.22 29.35
CA LEU A 5 11.06 3.28 27.93
C LEU A 5 10.42 2.16 27.10
N ALA A 6 10.15 1.01 27.71
CA ALA A 6 9.53 -0.14 27.04
C ALA A 6 8.06 0.11 26.66
N CYS A 7 7.34 0.91 27.44
CA CYS A 7 5.94 1.27 27.13
C CYS A 7 5.78 2.19 25.92
N LEU A 8 6.86 2.90 25.54
CA LEU A 8 6.81 3.86 24.44
C LEU A 8 6.71 3.25 23.07
N LEU A 9 7.30 2.08 22.87
CA LEU A 9 7.34 1.40 21.58
C LEU A 9 6.10 0.55 21.33
N ALA A 10 5.41 0.11 22.38
CA ALA A 10 4.17 -0.67 22.25
C ALA A 10 3.00 0.15 21.61
N ALA A 11 3.05 1.48 21.68
CA ALA A 11 2.04 2.34 21.06
C ALA A 11 2.21 2.51 19.54
N PHE A 12 3.33 2.06 18.96
CA PHE A 12 3.57 2.13 17.51
C PHE A 12 2.73 1.11 16.70
N LEU A 13 2.18 0.09 17.33
CA LEU A 13 1.48 -1.02 16.66
C LEU A 13 0.10 -0.69 16.07
N ALA A 14 -0.50 0.45 16.40
CA ALA A 14 -1.87 0.77 15.98
C ALA A 14 -1.98 1.50 14.63
N LEU A 15 -1.01 1.38 13.73
CA LEU A 15 -1.08 2.04 12.41
C LEU A 15 -2.03 1.35 11.42
N GLY A 16 -2.54 0.17 11.76
CA GLY A 16 -3.36 -0.65 10.87
C GLY A 16 -4.82 -0.84 11.28
N ALA A 17 -5.24 -0.42 12.47
CA ALA A 17 -6.53 -0.82 13.01
C ALA A 17 -7.64 0.25 12.96
N ASP A 18 -7.32 1.51 12.74
CA ASP A 18 -8.31 2.58 12.89
C ASP A 18 -8.90 3.12 11.58
N ASP A 19 -8.65 2.50 10.42
CA ASP A 19 -9.14 2.99 9.12
C ASP A 19 -10.16 2.06 8.44
N GLU A 20 -10.83 1.21 9.18
CA GLU A 20 -12.07 0.59 8.71
C GLU A 20 -13.25 1.45 9.20
N GLY A 21 -13.40 2.61 8.54
CA GLY A 21 -14.65 3.35 8.55
C GLY A 21 -15.78 2.39 8.19
N ALA A 22 -16.63 2.10 9.17
CA ALA A 22 -17.77 1.21 9.08
C ALA A 22 -18.58 1.50 7.81
N LYS A 23 -18.31 0.80 6.73
CA LYS A 23 -19.24 0.72 5.60
C LYS A 23 -20.44 -0.06 6.11
N PRO A 24 -21.66 0.48 6.01
CA PRO A 24 -22.85 -0.29 6.33
C PRO A 24 -22.87 -1.51 5.39
N ASN A 25 -22.72 -2.68 5.97
CA ASN A 25 -22.71 -3.95 5.27
C ASN A 25 -24.14 -4.27 4.83
N LEU A 26 -24.49 -3.90 3.60
CA LEU A 26 -25.78 -4.16 2.97
C LEU A 26 -25.82 -5.48 2.19
N ASN A 27 -24.96 -6.43 2.52
CA ASN A 27 -25.00 -7.72 1.83
C ASN A 27 -25.01 -8.91 2.81
N PRO A 28 -26.19 -9.46 3.15
CA PRO A 28 -26.29 -10.67 3.97
C PRO A 28 -26.14 -11.91 3.08
N LYS A 29 -24.94 -12.37 2.81
CA LYS A 29 -24.53 -13.72 2.43
C LYS A 29 -23.32 -13.72 1.50
N LEU A 30 -22.14 -13.46 2.09
CA LEU A 30 -20.90 -13.97 1.52
C LEU A 30 -20.38 -15.09 2.44
N PRO A 31 -19.87 -16.19 1.89
CA PRO A 31 -19.33 -17.28 2.71
C PRO A 31 -18.19 -16.74 3.57
N THR A 32 -18.25 -17.10 4.85
CA THR A 32 -17.23 -16.84 5.86
C THR A 32 -15.84 -16.97 5.26
N ALA A 33 -15.16 -15.85 5.13
CA ALA A 33 -13.74 -15.82 4.80
C ALA A 33 -13.02 -16.71 5.82
N SER A 34 -12.48 -17.81 5.31
CA SER A 34 -11.63 -18.75 6.07
C SER A 34 -10.63 -17.93 6.87
N ALA A 35 -10.67 -18.03 8.17
CA ALA A 35 -9.79 -17.31 9.08
C ALA A 35 -8.34 -17.58 8.63
N ARG A 36 -7.73 -16.66 7.92
CA ARG A 36 -6.32 -16.71 7.59
C ARG A 36 -5.59 -16.72 8.92
N LYS A 37 -4.92 -17.85 9.20
CA LYS A 37 -4.02 -17.97 10.35
C LYS A 37 -3.12 -16.73 10.34
N PRO A 38 -3.02 -15.99 11.47
CA PRO A 38 -2.15 -14.81 11.52
C PRO A 38 -0.75 -15.22 11.06
N ALA A 39 -0.20 -14.46 10.14
CA ALA A 39 1.18 -14.69 9.67
C ALA A 39 2.11 -14.61 10.91
N PRO A 40 3.12 -15.47 11.00
CA PRO A 40 4.09 -15.37 12.09
C PRO A 40 4.69 -13.97 12.12
N PRO A 41 4.98 -13.40 13.32
CA PRO A 41 5.60 -12.09 13.41
C PRO A 41 6.88 -12.08 12.58
N PRO A 42 7.14 -11.01 11.82
CA PRO A 42 8.33 -10.94 10.98
C PRO A 42 9.58 -11.03 11.84
N GLU A 43 10.50 -11.89 11.43
CA GLU A 43 11.78 -12.06 12.09
C GLU A 43 12.70 -10.86 11.84
N PHE A 44 13.60 -10.61 12.80
CA PHE A 44 14.62 -9.58 12.66
C PHE A 44 15.61 -9.99 11.54
N ASP A 45 15.82 -9.07 10.62
CA ASP A 45 16.68 -9.23 9.44
C ASP A 45 17.63 -8.02 9.36
N PRO A 46 18.95 -8.19 9.25
CA PRO A 46 19.91 -7.10 9.17
C PRO A 46 19.69 -6.14 7.98
N ASP A 47 19.19 -6.66 6.85
CA ASP A 47 18.88 -5.83 5.69
C ASP A 47 17.71 -4.89 6.00
N ARG A 48 16.71 -5.38 6.73
CA ARG A 48 15.58 -4.59 7.21
C ARG A 48 16.00 -3.54 8.25
N GLU A 49 17.00 -3.85 9.07
CA GLU A 49 17.58 -2.86 9.99
C GLU A 49 18.13 -1.67 9.22
N THR A 50 18.89 -1.93 8.17
CA THR A 50 19.49 -0.88 7.33
C THR A 50 18.43 -0.02 6.65
N GLU A 51 17.39 -0.62 6.09
CA GLU A 51 16.25 0.08 5.47
C GLU A 51 15.49 0.95 6.49
N ALA A 52 15.19 0.38 7.65
CA ALA A 52 14.48 1.08 8.73
C ALA A 52 15.28 2.28 9.23
N LEU A 53 16.57 2.10 9.48
CA LEU A 53 17.44 3.19 9.96
C LEU A 53 17.61 4.29 8.91
N ALA A 54 17.74 3.94 7.63
CA ALA A 54 17.80 4.92 6.55
C ALA A 54 16.48 5.70 6.41
N PHE A 55 15.33 5.03 6.55
CA PHE A 55 14.02 5.66 6.53
C PHE A 55 13.86 6.66 7.69
N ILE A 56 14.19 6.22 8.91
CA ILE A 56 14.05 7.04 10.12
C ILE A 56 15.02 8.22 10.09
N GLY A 57 16.27 7.99 9.70
CA GLY A 57 17.30 9.04 9.60
C GLY A 57 16.86 10.17 8.68
N ARG A 58 16.19 9.85 7.58
CA ARG A 58 15.65 10.85 6.64
C ARG A 58 14.39 11.56 7.16
N ASN A 59 13.51 10.83 7.83
CA ASN A 59 12.17 11.32 8.12
C ASN A 59 11.95 11.74 9.57
N HIS A 60 12.72 11.19 10.53
CA HIS A 60 12.55 11.47 11.96
C HIS A 60 13.87 11.31 12.74
N PRO A 61 14.82 12.28 12.62
CA PRO A 61 16.15 12.18 13.21
C PRO A 61 16.13 12.01 14.75
N ASP A 62 15.16 12.64 15.44
CA ASP A 62 15.01 12.48 16.89
C ASP A 62 14.73 11.02 17.28
N LEU A 63 13.92 10.32 16.50
CA LEU A 63 13.62 8.89 16.71
C LEU A 63 14.87 8.04 16.43
N ALA A 64 15.65 8.38 15.40
CA ALA A 64 16.92 7.71 15.13
C ALA A 64 17.88 7.79 16.31
N THR A 65 17.96 8.95 16.96
CA THR A 65 18.78 9.16 18.16
C THR A 65 18.32 8.29 19.32
N VAL A 66 17.00 8.19 19.55
CA VAL A 66 16.43 7.34 20.62
C VAL A 66 16.72 5.85 20.35
N LEU A 67 16.56 5.40 19.11
CA LEU A 67 16.89 4.03 18.71
C LEU A 67 18.37 3.69 18.88
N GLY A 68 19.26 4.62 18.49
CA GLY A 68 20.69 4.46 18.70
C GLY A 68 21.04 4.30 20.17
N ALA A 69 20.37 5.04 21.05
CA ALA A 69 20.55 4.91 22.50
C ALA A 69 19.91 3.65 23.09
N LEU A 70 18.87 3.08 22.44
CA LEU A 70 18.20 1.86 22.88
C LEU A 70 19.03 0.61 22.56
N LYS A 71 19.73 0.57 21.44
CA LYS A 71 20.49 -0.60 20.95
C LYS A 71 21.44 -1.21 22.00
N PRO A 72 22.28 -0.44 22.72
CA PRO A 72 23.14 -0.97 23.79
C PRO A 72 22.42 -1.24 25.11
N LYS A 73 21.27 -0.60 25.38
CA LYS A 73 20.56 -0.69 26.66
C LYS A 73 19.58 -1.86 26.71
N ASP A 74 18.84 -2.06 25.62
CA ASP A 74 17.85 -3.11 25.47
C ASP A 74 17.84 -3.63 24.04
N PRO A 75 18.71 -4.58 23.68
CA PRO A 75 18.79 -5.12 22.33
C PRO A 75 17.51 -5.86 21.89
N ALA A 76 16.68 -6.35 22.81
CA ALA A 76 15.45 -7.05 22.48
C ALA A 76 14.38 -6.05 22.03
N GLU A 77 14.15 -4.99 22.80
CA GLU A 77 13.23 -3.92 22.42
C GLU A 77 13.73 -3.16 21.17
N TYR A 78 15.04 -2.98 21.03
CA TYR A 78 15.60 -2.40 19.80
C TYR A 78 15.22 -3.22 18.55
N ARG A 79 15.41 -4.55 18.59
CA ARG A 79 15.05 -5.44 17.47
C ARG A 79 13.58 -5.37 17.14
N LYS A 80 12.73 -5.36 18.13
CA LYS A 80 11.28 -5.24 17.98
C LYS A 80 10.92 -3.91 17.30
N ALA A 81 11.47 -2.80 17.79
CA ALA A 81 11.26 -1.48 17.21
C ALA A 81 11.71 -1.40 15.73
N VAL A 82 12.88 -1.97 15.42
CA VAL A 82 13.38 -2.02 14.03
C VAL A 82 12.43 -2.81 13.11
N VAL A 83 11.92 -3.95 13.57
CA VAL A 83 10.95 -4.75 12.81
C VAL A 83 9.68 -3.94 12.53
N GLU A 84 9.12 -3.27 13.52
CA GLU A 84 7.94 -2.42 13.38
C GLU A 84 8.19 -1.26 12.39
N LEU A 85 9.31 -0.59 12.55
CA LEU A 85 9.69 0.54 11.68
C LEU A 85 9.97 0.10 10.24
N SER A 86 10.53 -1.07 10.03
CA SER A 86 10.71 -1.64 8.69
C SER A 86 9.37 -1.90 8.00
N GLN A 87 8.35 -2.33 8.74
CA GLN A 87 7.01 -2.50 8.20
C GLN A 87 6.39 -1.16 7.78
N VAL A 88 6.50 -0.14 8.64
CA VAL A 88 6.02 1.22 8.31
C VAL A 88 6.72 1.74 7.06
N ALA A 89 8.04 1.61 6.98
CA ALA A 89 8.83 2.06 5.84
C ALA A 89 8.37 1.39 4.53
N ARG A 90 8.13 0.07 4.55
CA ARG A 90 7.65 -0.69 3.39
C ARG A 90 6.23 -0.30 2.97
N VAL A 91 5.31 -0.18 3.92
CA VAL A 91 3.94 0.25 3.63
C VAL A 91 3.93 1.64 3.00
N LEU A 92 4.73 2.55 3.51
CA LEU A 92 4.86 3.90 2.96
C LEU A 92 5.54 3.89 1.57
N ALA A 93 6.58 3.07 1.35
CA ALA A 93 7.21 2.94 0.04
C ALA A 93 6.24 2.37 -1.02
N ASP A 94 5.43 1.36 -0.66
CA ASP A 94 4.39 0.84 -1.52
C ASP A 94 3.32 1.90 -1.86
N GLN A 95 3.00 2.78 -0.91
CA GLN A 95 2.06 3.87 -1.14
C GLN A 95 2.66 4.96 -2.03
N GLU A 96 3.94 5.27 -1.88
CA GLU A 96 4.65 6.24 -2.71
C GLU A 96 4.56 5.88 -4.19
N ALA A 97 4.79 4.60 -4.52
CA ALA A 97 4.71 4.09 -5.88
C ALA A 97 3.29 4.14 -6.47
N ARG A 98 2.25 3.92 -5.64
CA ARG A 98 0.86 3.81 -6.10
C ARG A 98 0.09 5.13 -6.05
N ASN A 99 0.32 5.94 -5.02
CA ASN A 99 -0.41 7.18 -4.76
C ASN A 99 0.48 8.17 -4.00
N PRO A 100 1.33 8.95 -4.68
CA PRO A 100 2.25 9.89 -4.04
C PRO A 100 1.57 10.93 -3.15
N ALA A 101 0.35 11.37 -3.51
CA ALA A 101 -0.39 12.34 -2.70
C ALA A 101 -0.84 11.73 -1.37
N ARG A 102 -1.32 10.48 -1.38
CA ARG A 102 -1.68 9.74 -0.17
C ARG A 102 -0.46 9.44 0.69
N TYR A 103 0.65 9.05 0.05
CA TYR A 103 1.92 8.84 0.73
C TYR A 103 2.37 10.07 1.53
N ALA A 104 2.36 11.25 0.92
CA ALA A 104 2.77 12.48 1.61
C ALA A 104 1.96 12.74 2.89
N ILE A 105 0.64 12.56 2.81
CA ILE A 105 -0.25 12.73 3.97
C ILE A 105 0.02 11.67 5.05
N ASN A 106 0.19 10.41 4.66
CA ASN A 106 0.42 9.33 5.61
C ASN A 106 1.81 9.42 6.26
N LEU A 107 2.82 9.86 5.53
CA LEU A 107 4.15 10.15 6.09
C LEU A 107 4.10 11.28 7.11
N ASP A 108 3.37 12.37 6.79
CA ASP A 108 3.19 13.48 7.74
C ASP A 108 2.41 13.03 8.98
N ALA A 109 1.40 12.19 8.82
CA ALA A 109 0.63 11.64 9.94
C ALA A 109 1.50 10.76 10.84
N TRP A 110 2.33 9.91 10.24
CA TRP A 110 3.28 9.09 10.98
C TRP A 110 4.30 9.96 11.76
N LYS A 111 4.90 10.97 11.10
CA LYS A 111 5.84 11.91 11.75
C LYS A 111 5.19 12.65 12.93
N ALA A 112 4.00 13.19 12.72
CA ALA A 112 3.27 13.94 13.75
C ALA A 112 2.92 13.05 14.96
N ARG A 113 2.46 11.82 14.71
CA ARG A 113 2.18 10.84 15.75
C ARG A 113 3.44 10.47 16.54
N SER A 114 4.52 10.10 15.86
CA SER A 114 5.78 9.73 16.48
C SER A 114 6.35 10.85 17.34
N ARG A 115 6.21 12.10 16.88
CA ARG A 115 6.64 13.28 17.66
C ARG A 115 5.82 13.45 18.94
N VAL A 116 4.51 13.28 18.90
CA VAL A 116 3.63 13.34 20.08
C VAL A 116 4.04 12.27 21.08
N GLU A 117 4.23 11.02 20.63
CA GLU A 117 4.62 9.91 21.49
C GLU A 117 5.98 10.12 22.15
N LEU A 118 6.97 10.63 21.38
CA LEU A 118 8.30 10.96 21.91
C LEU A 118 8.25 12.06 22.96
N LEU A 119 7.48 13.13 22.71
CA LEU A 119 7.34 14.23 23.67
C LEU A 119 6.55 13.83 24.91
N ALA A 120 5.51 13.01 24.75
CA ALA A 120 4.77 12.46 25.89
C ALA A 120 5.66 11.64 26.81
N ALA A 121 6.56 10.85 26.25
CA ALA A 121 7.50 10.09 27.03
C ALA A 121 8.58 10.94 27.71
N ARG A 122 9.08 11.96 27.03
CA ARG A 122 10.01 12.91 27.65
C ARG A 122 9.32 13.65 28.81
N LEU A 123 8.08 14.04 28.63
CA LEU A 123 7.28 14.67 29.70
C LEU A 123 7.04 13.72 30.86
N ALA A 124 6.75 12.43 30.61
CA ALA A 124 6.60 11.43 31.68
C ALA A 124 7.90 11.25 32.50
N ALA A 125 9.06 11.43 31.88
CA ALA A 125 10.34 11.40 32.57
C ALA A 125 10.68 12.73 33.31
N SER A 126 10.07 13.84 32.92
CA SER A 126 10.29 15.18 33.47
C SER A 126 8.95 15.93 33.58
N PRO A 127 8.06 15.52 34.51
CA PRO A 127 6.67 15.99 34.55
C PRO A 127 6.52 17.48 34.84
N ASP A 128 7.52 18.09 35.47
CA ASP A 128 7.50 19.51 35.86
C ASP A 128 7.95 20.46 34.78
N SER A 129 8.44 19.95 33.63
CA SER A 129 8.91 20.77 32.51
C SER A 129 7.76 21.51 31.82
N ALA A 130 7.64 22.80 31.99
CA ALA A 130 6.66 23.62 31.28
C ALA A 130 6.93 23.62 29.78
N GLU A 131 8.23 23.70 29.39
CA GLU A 131 8.64 23.67 28.00
C GLU A 131 8.17 22.39 27.27
N LEU A 132 8.36 21.21 27.88
CA LEU A 132 7.88 19.94 27.29
C LEU A 132 6.36 19.88 27.17
N ARG A 133 5.63 20.48 28.13
CA ARG A 133 4.17 20.58 28.02
C ARG A 133 3.74 21.42 26.82
N ASP A 134 4.40 22.56 26.60
CA ASP A 134 4.09 23.43 25.48
C ASP A 134 4.50 22.81 24.14
N GLN A 135 5.65 22.14 24.08
CA GLN A 135 6.07 21.38 22.90
C GLN A 135 5.08 20.25 22.60
N LEU A 136 4.62 19.51 23.60
CA LEU A 136 3.63 18.46 23.42
C LEU A 136 2.29 19.01 22.92
N ARG A 137 1.82 20.13 23.50
CA ARG A 137 0.59 20.79 23.04
C ARG A 137 0.69 21.21 21.57
N SER A 138 1.82 21.81 21.18
CA SER A 138 2.08 22.19 19.80
C SER A 138 2.11 20.96 18.86
N ALA A 139 2.76 19.89 19.28
CA ALA A 139 2.82 18.64 18.50
C ALA A 139 1.45 17.98 18.33
N ILE A 140 0.60 18.01 19.36
CA ILE A 140 -0.79 17.56 19.29
C ILE A 140 -1.58 18.40 18.28
N GLY A 141 -1.42 19.75 18.31
CA GLY A 141 -2.03 20.63 17.33
C GLY A 141 -1.64 20.26 15.89
N ALA A 142 -0.32 20.10 15.65
CA ALA A 142 0.19 19.69 14.35
C ALA A 142 -0.37 18.31 13.89
N ARG A 143 -0.55 17.35 14.80
CA ARG A 143 -1.18 16.07 14.51
C ARG A 143 -2.64 16.23 14.09
N VAL A 144 -3.40 17.08 14.79
CA VAL A 144 -4.81 17.38 14.43
C VAL A 144 -4.88 18.03 13.05
N ASP A 145 -3.97 18.97 12.73
CA ASP A 145 -3.93 19.60 11.41
C ASP A 145 -3.68 18.60 10.27
N VAL A 146 -2.81 17.61 10.50
CA VAL A 146 -2.58 16.52 9.55
C VAL A 146 -3.82 15.66 9.39
N GLU A 147 -4.51 15.33 10.48
CA GLU A 147 -5.75 14.56 10.43
C GLU A 147 -6.85 15.30 9.64
N VAL A 148 -7.00 16.61 9.85
CA VAL A 148 -7.93 17.44 9.05
C VAL A 148 -7.55 17.40 7.57
N ARG A 149 -6.26 17.49 7.22
CA ARG A 149 -5.82 17.38 5.82
C ARG A 149 -6.14 16.00 5.23
N ARG A 150 -5.96 14.94 6.00
CA ARG A 150 -6.30 13.57 5.61
C ARG A 150 -7.78 13.43 5.30
N GLN A 151 -8.64 13.89 6.21
CA GLN A 151 -10.09 13.83 6.02
C GLN A 151 -10.57 14.64 4.80
N ARG A 152 -9.98 15.82 4.56
CA ARG A 152 -10.26 16.61 3.35
C ARG A 152 -9.87 15.87 2.07
N PHE A 153 -8.70 15.23 2.07
CA PHE A 153 -8.25 14.43 0.94
C PHE A 153 -9.20 13.25 0.68
N ASP A 154 -9.60 12.53 1.72
CA ASP A 154 -10.51 11.39 1.62
C ASP A 154 -11.90 11.82 1.10
N LEU A 155 -12.42 12.95 1.58
CA LEU A 155 -13.65 13.54 1.07
C LEU A 155 -13.54 13.85 -0.42
N GLN A 156 -12.48 14.52 -0.84
CA GLN A 156 -12.25 14.83 -2.26
C GLN A 156 -12.17 13.56 -3.14
N GLN A 157 -11.52 12.50 -2.66
CA GLN A 157 -11.47 11.22 -3.39
C GLN A 157 -12.86 10.57 -3.48
N ALA A 158 -13.64 10.63 -2.41
CA ALA A 158 -15.02 10.12 -2.39
C ALA A 158 -15.93 10.88 -3.36
N GLU A 159 -15.83 12.20 -3.44
CA GLU A 159 -16.56 13.03 -4.39
C GLU A 159 -16.21 12.69 -5.86
N LEU A 160 -14.92 12.52 -6.16
CA LEU A 160 -14.47 12.09 -7.48
C LEU A 160 -14.99 10.69 -7.83
N ALA A 161 -14.98 9.77 -6.87
CA ALA A 161 -15.53 8.42 -7.07
C ALA A 161 -17.05 8.46 -7.31
N ALA A 162 -17.79 9.27 -6.54
CA ALA A 162 -19.23 9.45 -6.71
C ALA A 162 -19.57 10.07 -8.08
N LYS A 163 -18.78 11.04 -8.53
CA LYS A 163 -18.94 11.64 -9.87
C LYS A 163 -18.76 10.59 -10.96
N ARG A 164 -17.68 9.80 -10.91
CA ARG A 164 -17.43 8.71 -11.88
C ARG A 164 -18.54 7.65 -11.87
N ALA A 165 -19.07 7.34 -10.68
CA ALA A 165 -20.17 6.38 -10.57
C ALA A 165 -21.45 6.91 -11.23
N ARG A 166 -21.79 8.19 -11.06
CA ARG A 166 -22.92 8.84 -11.74
C ARG A 166 -22.75 8.83 -13.25
N GLU A 167 -21.60 9.25 -13.76
CA GLU A 167 -21.28 9.24 -15.21
C GLU A 167 -21.40 7.83 -15.81
N ASN A 168 -20.98 6.78 -15.07
CA ASN A 168 -21.13 5.40 -15.51
C ASN A 168 -22.59 4.95 -15.52
N LEU A 169 -23.39 5.35 -14.52
CA LEU A 169 -24.81 5.06 -14.46
C LEU A 169 -25.54 5.71 -15.66
N ASP A 170 -25.34 7.00 -15.88
CA ASP A 170 -25.91 7.74 -17.01
C ASP A 170 -25.57 7.06 -18.35
N ARG A 171 -24.29 6.62 -18.49
CA ARG A 171 -23.87 5.89 -19.69
C ARG A 171 -24.62 4.57 -19.87
N LEU A 172 -24.81 3.79 -18.79
CA LEU A 172 -25.52 2.53 -18.84
C LEU A 172 -27.01 2.72 -19.15
N GLU A 173 -27.64 3.75 -18.57
CA GLU A 173 -29.03 4.09 -18.81
C GLU A 173 -29.26 4.55 -20.26
N ASN A 174 -28.41 5.47 -20.76
CA ASN A 174 -28.50 5.97 -22.13
C ASN A 174 -28.21 4.93 -23.21
N HIS A 175 -27.45 3.88 -22.89
CA HIS A 175 -27.10 2.81 -23.83
C HIS A 175 -27.77 1.46 -23.53
N ARG A 176 -28.75 1.43 -22.63
CA ARG A 176 -29.39 0.21 -22.12
C ARG A 176 -29.83 -0.71 -23.25
N ASP A 177 -30.59 -0.21 -24.23
CA ASP A 177 -31.16 -1.03 -25.29
C ASP A 177 -30.08 -1.57 -26.24
N SER A 178 -29.09 -0.76 -26.57
CA SER A 178 -27.92 -1.17 -27.34
C SER A 178 -27.10 -2.27 -26.62
N LEU A 179 -26.95 -2.16 -25.31
CA LEU A 179 -26.28 -3.17 -24.49
C LEU A 179 -27.07 -4.49 -24.42
N VAL A 180 -28.39 -4.41 -24.31
CA VAL A 180 -29.28 -5.58 -24.35
C VAL A 180 -29.14 -6.31 -25.68
N GLU A 181 -29.23 -5.60 -26.80
CA GLU A 181 -29.06 -6.17 -28.13
C GLU A 181 -27.67 -6.78 -28.34
N SER A 182 -26.64 -6.10 -27.91
CA SER A 182 -25.26 -6.60 -28.02
C SER A 182 -25.07 -7.91 -27.24
N ARG A 183 -25.55 -7.95 -25.99
CA ARG A 183 -25.48 -9.16 -25.14
C ARG A 183 -26.33 -10.28 -25.70
N PHE A 184 -27.53 -9.98 -26.18
CA PHE A 184 -28.41 -10.97 -26.83
C PHE A 184 -27.72 -11.62 -28.02
N ARG A 185 -27.12 -10.81 -28.93
CA ARG A 185 -26.37 -11.34 -30.07
C ARG A 185 -25.16 -12.19 -29.66
N SER A 186 -24.50 -11.86 -28.57
CA SER A 186 -23.37 -12.65 -28.08
C SER A 186 -23.75 -14.02 -27.54
N LEU A 187 -24.99 -14.14 -27.04
CA LEU A 187 -25.55 -15.37 -26.49
C LEU A 187 -26.21 -16.26 -27.57
N GLN A 188 -26.49 -15.73 -28.77
CA GLN A 188 -27.01 -16.54 -29.86
C GLN A 188 -25.96 -17.56 -30.29
N PRO A 189 -26.38 -18.84 -30.48
CA PRO A 189 -25.46 -19.85 -31.00
C PRO A 189 -24.96 -19.39 -32.37
N ARG A 190 -23.66 -19.25 -32.51
CA ARG A 190 -23.02 -18.93 -33.78
C ARG A 190 -23.47 -20.03 -34.78
N LYS A 191 -24.34 -19.68 -35.74
CA LYS A 191 -24.63 -20.58 -36.86
C LYS A 191 -23.28 -21.00 -37.41
N ALA A 192 -22.96 -22.30 -37.30
CA ALA A 192 -21.71 -22.83 -37.80
C ALA A 192 -21.59 -22.33 -39.26
N LYS A 193 -20.60 -21.50 -39.50
CA LYS A 193 -20.24 -21.09 -40.84
C LYS A 193 -19.93 -22.40 -41.56
N LYS A 194 -20.92 -22.90 -42.36
CA LYS A 194 -20.75 -24.07 -43.20
C LYS A 194 -19.46 -23.84 -43.96
N ALA A 195 -18.41 -24.53 -43.54
CA ALA A 195 -17.11 -24.46 -44.17
C ALA A 195 -17.39 -24.81 -45.64
N ALA A 196 -17.38 -23.80 -46.51
CA ALA A 196 -17.31 -24.02 -47.93
C ALA A 196 -16.02 -24.80 -48.14
N ALA A 197 -16.16 -26.11 -48.29
CA ALA A 197 -15.06 -26.99 -48.67
C ALA A 197 -14.52 -26.47 -49.99
N LYS A 198 -13.39 -25.74 -49.95
CA LYS A 198 -12.61 -25.52 -51.17
C LYS A 198 -12.21 -26.90 -51.69
N PRO A 199 -12.50 -27.26 -52.95
CA PRO A 199 -12.03 -28.48 -53.52
C PRO A 199 -10.49 -28.47 -53.48
N LYS A 200 -9.93 -29.51 -52.85
CA LYS A 200 -8.48 -29.74 -52.87
C LYS A 200 -8.04 -29.94 -54.31
N THR A 201 -7.39 -28.98 -54.92
CA THR A 201 -6.62 -29.16 -56.13
C THR A 201 -5.47 -30.17 -55.82
N PRO A 202 -5.27 -31.18 -56.67
CA PRO A 202 -4.20 -32.16 -56.44
C PRO A 202 -2.87 -31.46 -56.64
N THR A 203 -2.07 -31.45 -55.60
CA THR A 203 -0.67 -30.95 -55.62
C THR A 203 0.19 -31.87 -56.44
N LYS A 204 0.74 -31.33 -57.49
CA LYS A 204 1.80 -31.92 -58.31
C LYS A 204 3.05 -32.14 -57.43
N PRO A 205 3.76 -33.26 -57.52
CA PRO A 205 4.98 -33.48 -56.74
C PRO A 205 6.11 -32.54 -57.21
N THR A 206 6.58 -31.75 -56.34
CA THR A 206 7.76 -30.89 -56.56
C THR A 206 8.98 -31.59 -56.02
N ASP A 207 10.00 -31.74 -56.91
CA ASP A 207 11.29 -32.29 -56.70
C ASP A 207 12.04 -31.67 -55.51
N PRO A 208 12.82 -32.44 -54.76
CA PRO A 208 13.67 -31.95 -53.68
C PRO A 208 15.04 -31.60 -54.20
N SER A 209 15.26 -30.40 -54.68
CA SER A 209 16.65 -29.88 -54.88
C SER A 209 16.63 -28.36 -55.02
N THR A 210 16.91 -27.70 -53.96
CA THR A 210 17.71 -26.49 -53.90
C THR A 210 17.69 -25.92 -52.48
N GLN A 211 18.67 -26.27 -51.71
CA GLN A 211 18.97 -25.71 -50.40
C GLN A 211 19.85 -24.47 -50.63
N PRO A 212 19.46 -23.26 -50.18
CA PRO A 212 20.36 -22.13 -50.22
C PRO A 212 21.34 -22.19 -49.06
N PRO A 213 22.59 -21.70 -49.21
CA PRO A 213 23.65 -21.81 -48.24
C PRO A 213 23.41 -20.84 -47.04
N ASN A 214 23.77 -21.35 -45.88
CA ASN A 214 23.80 -20.70 -44.59
C ASN A 214 24.78 -19.52 -44.55
N PRO A 215 24.43 -18.30 -44.15
CA PRO A 215 25.42 -17.24 -43.97
C PRO A 215 26.17 -17.45 -42.65
N THR A 216 27.47 -17.52 -42.77
CA THR A 216 28.51 -17.55 -41.75
C THR A 216 28.43 -16.35 -40.82
N ALA A 217 28.57 -16.64 -39.54
CA ALA A 217 28.76 -15.66 -38.47
C ALA A 217 30.19 -15.09 -38.58
N GLU A 218 30.30 -13.82 -38.95
CA GLU A 218 31.46 -12.96 -38.67
C GLU A 218 31.02 -11.51 -38.94
N ASP A 219 30.81 -10.78 -37.89
CA ASP A 219 31.22 -9.39 -37.69
C ASP A 219 30.48 -8.75 -36.52
N ARG A 220 31.06 -8.80 -35.34
CA ARG A 220 30.81 -7.80 -34.28
C ARG A 220 32.12 -7.48 -33.59
N ARG A 221 32.77 -6.45 -34.10
CA ARG A 221 33.62 -5.59 -33.28
C ARG A 221 32.81 -4.43 -32.72
#